data_42a18b0edbc62edc57c06ff7cd8b4901
#
_entry.id   42a18b0edbc62edc57c06ff7cd8b4901
#
_cell.length_a   1.000
_cell.length_b   1.000
_cell.length_c   1.000
_cell.angle_alpha   90.00
_cell.angle_beta   90.00
_cell.angle_gamma   90.00
#
_symmetry.space_group_name_H-M   'P 1'
#
loop_
_entity.id
_entity.type
_entity.pdbx_description
1 polymer ?
#
loop_
_entity_poly.entity_id
_entity_poly.type
_entity_poly.pdbx_seq_one_letter_code
_entity_poly.pdbx_strand_id
1 'polypeptide(L)'
;MPLTSRQQLAVALIFITPAFWGVNYLVARSAPGVIEPHLLALLRWLMAGLLFAVPSWRELVQHRKHITTDWARYLLLGALGMWICGAWVYIGGRTTAAINIALIYALSPVLIAVVSALWLKERFDRLQALGVALALAGVVHVILKGQWTSLAGVNLVAGDAWILGATVSWTLYSVLLRRWSSPLSPMARLAAISAAGVLVLLPFTVWEVASATQPVLSLQGFTLALLAAVLPGFAAYLAYSVMQRELGAARVGVVIYLGPLYAAGLAWLLLNEPLYRFHAMGMALVLAGIYLVNRRSH
;
A
#
# COMPACT_ATOMS: atom_id res chain seq x y z
N MET A 1 -22.83 -5.05 26.38
CA MET A 1 -22.72 -6.49 26.02
C MET A 1 -21.23 -6.80 25.82
N PRO A 2 -20.70 -7.91 26.33
CA PRO A 2 -19.33 -8.34 26.07
C PRO A 2 -19.15 -8.62 24.58
N LEU A 3 -17.94 -8.35 24.06
CA LEU A 3 -17.60 -8.62 22.68
C LEU A 3 -17.62 -10.13 22.39
N THR A 4 -18.15 -10.53 21.25
CA THR A 4 -18.04 -11.92 20.78
C THR A 4 -16.57 -12.27 20.48
N SER A 5 -16.21 -13.54 20.50
CA SER A 5 -14.84 -14.00 20.17
C SER A 5 -14.37 -13.49 18.79
N ARG A 6 -15.26 -13.38 17.80
CA ARG A 6 -14.94 -12.81 16.48
C ARG A 6 -14.67 -11.31 16.55
N GLN A 7 -15.41 -10.56 17.35
CA GLN A 7 -15.17 -9.14 17.56
C GLN A 7 -13.87 -8.88 18.33
N GLN A 8 -13.54 -9.73 19.31
CA GLN A 8 -12.26 -9.67 20.03
C GLN A 8 -11.08 -9.89 19.06
N LEU A 9 -11.18 -10.92 18.20
CA LEU A 9 -10.19 -11.14 17.15
C LEU A 9 -10.07 -9.91 16.23
N ALA A 10 -11.19 -9.36 15.78
CA ALA A 10 -11.19 -8.20 14.90
C ALA A 10 -10.55 -6.96 15.57
N VAL A 11 -10.76 -6.75 16.87
CA VAL A 11 -10.09 -5.69 17.64
C VAL A 11 -8.57 -5.93 17.72
N ALA A 12 -8.13 -7.16 17.99
CA ALA A 12 -6.70 -7.49 17.97
C ALA A 12 -6.06 -7.24 16.60
N LEU A 13 -6.76 -7.55 15.51
CA LEU A 13 -6.29 -7.32 14.15
C LEU A 13 -6.09 -5.83 13.82
N ILE A 14 -6.77 -4.88 14.49
CA ILE A 14 -6.52 -3.44 14.35
C ILE A 14 -5.05 -3.12 14.67
N PHE A 15 -4.49 -3.77 15.67
CA PHE A 15 -3.11 -3.55 16.10
C PHE A 15 -2.09 -4.40 15.34
N ILE A 16 -2.47 -5.54 14.79
CA ILE A 16 -1.55 -6.46 14.09
C ILE A 16 -1.41 -6.08 12.61
N THR A 17 -2.50 -5.70 11.95
CA THR A 17 -2.51 -5.43 10.50
C THR A 17 -1.53 -4.33 10.06
N PRO A 18 -1.34 -3.21 10.79
CA PRO A 18 -0.35 -2.21 10.45
C PRO A 18 1.08 -2.76 10.42
N ALA A 19 1.40 -3.71 11.32
CA ALA A 19 2.69 -4.38 11.29
C ALA A 19 2.88 -5.20 10.01
N PHE A 20 1.86 -5.91 9.55
CA PHE A 20 1.92 -6.65 8.29
C PHE A 20 2.21 -5.72 7.11
N TRP A 21 1.55 -4.57 7.01
CA TRP A 21 1.87 -3.59 5.97
C TRP A 21 3.25 -2.96 6.15
N GLY A 22 3.66 -2.70 7.40
CA GLY A 22 5.00 -2.20 7.71
C GLY A 22 6.11 -3.11 7.19
N VAL A 23 5.92 -4.43 7.20
CA VAL A 23 6.87 -5.40 6.61
C VAL A 23 7.13 -5.13 5.13
N ASN A 24 6.15 -4.62 4.37
CA ASN A 24 6.39 -4.29 2.96
C ASN A 24 7.48 -3.22 2.76
N TYR A 25 7.54 -2.23 3.66
CA TYR A 25 8.55 -1.18 3.60
C TYR A 25 9.93 -1.69 4.02
N LEU A 26 9.98 -2.63 4.98
CA LEU A 26 11.20 -3.32 5.34
C LEU A 26 11.73 -4.15 4.16
N VAL A 27 10.85 -4.92 3.51
CA VAL A 27 11.20 -5.69 2.31
C VAL A 27 11.70 -4.76 1.20
N ALA A 28 11.03 -3.63 0.95
CA ALA A 28 11.46 -2.66 -0.04
C ALA A 28 12.87 -2.13 0.24
N ARG A 29 13.23 -1.93 1.50
CA ARG A 29 14.55 -1.44 1.90
C ARG A 29 15.61 -2.52 1.93
N SER A 30 15.23 -3.79 2.15
CA SER A 30 16.15 -4.95 2.20
C SER A 30 16.36 -5.61 0.83
N ALA A 31 15.56 -5.29 -0.18
CA ALA A 31 15.61 -5.90 -1.51
C ALA A 31 16.80 -5.47 -2.38
N PRO A 32 17.32 -4.22 -2.30
CA PRO A 32 18.41 -3.76 -3.15
C PRO A 32 19.64 -4.68 -3.06
N GLY A 33 20.16 -5.13 -4.22
CA GLY A 33 21.27 -6.06 -4.32
C GLY A 33 20.93 -7.52 -4.02
N VAL A 34 19.69 -7.84 -3.66
CA VAL A 34 19.23 -9.19 -3.31
C VAL A 34 18.25 -9.74 -4.35
N ILE A 35 17.32 -8.92 -4.80
CA ILE A 35 16.30 -9.28 -5.80
C ILE A 35 15.85 -8.02 -6.55
N GLU A 36 15.61 -8.17 -7.84
CA GLU A 36 15.15 -7.08 -8.68
C GLU A 36 13.68 -6.69 -8.40
N PRO A 37 13.32 -5.40 -8.51
CA PRO A 37 12.01 -4.87 -8.10
C PRO A 37 10.81 -5.50 -8.80
N HIS A 38 10.87 -5.69 -10.13
CA HIS A 38 9.75 -6.28 -10.85
C HIS A 38 9.62 -7.77 -10.58
N LEU A 39 10.74 -8.49 -10.44
CA LEU A 39 10.74 -9.89 -10.05
C LEU A 39 10.16 -10.07 -8.64
N LEU A 40 10.55 -9.22 -7.69
CA LEU A 40 10.01 -9.23 -6.34
C LEU A 40 8.49 -8.99 -6.35
N ALA A 41 8.03 -8.00 -7.10
CA ALA A 41 6.60 -7.70 -7.23
C ALA A 41 5.84 -8.84 -7.91
N LEU A 42 6.39 -9.44 -8.97
CA LEU A 42 5.80 -10.58 -9.67
C LEU A 42 5.62 -11.76 -8.72
N LEU A 43 6.69 -12.19 -8.03
CA LEU A 43 6.64 -13.31 -7.09
C LEU A 43 5.66 -13.04 -5.95
N ARG A 44 5.68 -11.83 -5.38
CA ARG A 44 4.73 -11.42 -4.35
C ARG A 44 3.29 -11.61 -4.81
N TRP A 45 2.92 -11.04 -5.96
CA TRP A 45 1.54 -11.07 -6.42
C TRP A 45 1.11 -12.40 -7.02
N LEU A 46 2.06 -13.18 -7.57
CA LEU A 46 1.82 -14.57 -7.97
C LEU A 46 1.47 -15.43 -6.75
N MET A 47 2.28 -15.40 -5.71
CA MET A 47 2.04 -16.20 -4.50
C MET A 47 0.80 -15.72 -3.74
N ALA A 48 0.65 -14.42 -3.51
CA ALA A 48 -0.55 -13.88 -2.86
C ALA A 48 -1.82 -14.15 -3.69
N GLY A 49 -1.74 -14.02 -5.02
CA GLY A 49 -2.83 -14.36 -5.94
C GLY A 49 -3.25 -15.82 -5.85
N LEU A 50 -2.31 -16.75 -5.76
CA LEU A 50 -2.59 -18.16 -5.53
C LEU A 50 -3.26 -18.41 -4.17
N LEU A 51 -2.78 -17.76 -3.11
CA LEU A 51 -3.41 -17.86 -1.79
C LEU A 51 -4.85 -17.33 -1.78
N PHE A 52 -5.17 -16.31 -2.57
CA PHE A 52 -6.54 -15.85 -2.77
C PHE A 52 -7.35 -16.77 -3.69
N ALA A 53 -6.74 -17.29 -4.77
CA ALA A 53 -7.43 -18.05 -5.80
C ALA A 53 -7.87 -19.45 -5.31
N VAL A 54 -7.01 -20.13 -4.52
CA VAL A 54 -7.31 -21.49 -4.06
C VAL A 54 -8.63 -21.57 -3.30
N PRO A 55 -8.89 -20.77 -2.25
CA PRO A 55 -10.18 -20.80 -1.54
C PRO A 55 -11.35 -20.24 -2.36
N SER A 56 -11.07 -19.39 -3.35
CA SER A 56 -12.10 -18.73 -4.19
C SER A 56 -12.29 -19.39 -5.54
N TRP A 57 -11.68 -20.56 -5.80
CA TRP A 57 -11.65 -21.19 -7.12
C TRP A 57 -13.03 -21.41 -7.72
N ARG A 58 -13.97 -21.96 -6.93
CA ARG A 58 -15.35 -22.21 -7.40
C ARG A 58 -16.03 -20.93 -7.85
N GLU A 59 -15.86 -19.85 -7.10
CA GLU A 59 -16.43 -18.54 -7.40
C GLU A 59 -15.80 -17.94 -8.65
N LEU A 60 -14.47 -18.04 -8.81
CA LEU A 60 -13.77 -17.58 -10.02
C LEU A 60 -14.26 -18.29 -11.28
N VAL A 61 -14.44 -19.61 -11.22
CA VAL A 61 -14.97 -20.39 -12.33
C VAL A 61 -16.42 -20.02 -12.63
N GLN A 62 -17.25 -19.85 -11.62
CA GLN A 62 -18.66 -19.45 -11.77
C GLN A 62 -18.80 -18.08 -12.44
N HIS A 63 -17.92 -17.11 -12.10
CA HIS A 63 -17.98 -15.75 -12.62
C HIS A 63 -16.98 -15.49 -13.76
N ARG A 64 -16.43 -16.54 -14.40
CA ARG A 64 -15.41 -16.40 -15.47
C ARG A 64 -15.86 -15.47 -16.61
N LYS A 65 -17.15 -15.53 -17.01
CA LYS A 65 -17.69 -14.65 -18.05
C LYS A 65 -17.62 -13.18 -17.67
N HIS A 66 -17.93 -12.83 -16.43
CA HIS A 66 -17.79 -11.46 -15.91
C HIS A 66 -16.33 -11.00 -15.95
N ILE A 67 -15.39 -11.86 -15.49
CA ILE A 67 -13.97 -11.54 -15.49
C ILE A 67 -13.45 -11.30 -16.90
N THR A 68 -13.84 -12.16 -17.86
CA THR A 68 -13.43 -12.02 -19.27
C THR A 68 -14.10 -10.84 -19.98
N THR A 69 -15.34 -10.49 -19.64
CA THR A 69 -16.00 -9.30 -20.19
C THR A 69 -15.37 -8.01 -19.68
N ASP A 70 -15.03 -7.95 -18.39
CA ASP A 70 -14.42 -6.78 -17.75
C ASP A 70 -12.88 -6.84 -17.71
N TRP A 71 -12.24 -7.64 -18.56
CA TRP A 71 -10.79 -7.89 -18.57
C TRP A 71 -9.94 -6.61 -18.52
N ALA A 72 -10.33 -5.57 -19.27
CA ALA A 72 -9.63 -4.30 -19.31
C ALA A 72 -9.63 -3.57 -17.95
N ARG A 73 -10.75 -3.68 -17.19
CA ARG A 73 -10.83 -3.13 -15.83
C ARG A 73 -9.91 -3.88 -14.87
N TYR A 74 -9.86 -5.22 -14.98
CA TYR A 74 -8.96 -6.03 -14.17
C TYR A 74 -7.49 -5.75 -14.51
N LEU A 75 -7.14 -5.59 -15.80
CA LEU A 75 -5.78 -5.20 -16.22
C LEU A 75 -5.41 -3.82 -15.69
N LEU A 76 -6.30 -2.83 -15.77
CA LEU A 76 -6.02 -1.49 -15.25
C LEU A 76 -5.86 -1.52 -13.72
N LEU A 77 -6.70 -2.25 -12.98
CA LEU A 77 -6.54 -2.43 -11.55
C LEU A 77 -5.24 -3.17 -11.21
N GLY A 78 -4.88 -4.20 -11.98
CA GLY A 78 -3.62 -4.92 -11.85
C GLY A 78 -2.42 -4.03 -12.13
N ALA A 79 -2.47 -3.20 -13.18
CA ALA A 79 -1.41 -2.23 -13.49
C ALA A 79 -1.23 -1.21 -12.36
N LEU A 80 -2.31 -0.64 -11.85
CA LEU A 80 -2.25 0.36 -10.80
C LEU A 80 -1.84 -0.24 -9.44
N GLY A 81 -2.48 -1.33 -9.02
CA GLY A 81 -2.30 -1.90 -7.69
C GLY A 81 -1.11 -2.83 -7.54
N MET A 82 -0.82 -3.64 -8.58
CA MET A 82 0.17 -4.70 -8.49
C MET A 82 1.50 -4.33 -9.16
N TRP A 83 1.47 -3.65 -10.31
CA TRP A 83 2.67 -3.21 -10.98
C TRP A 83 3.16 -1.85 -10.44
N ILE A 84 2.44 -0.74 -10.70
CA ILE A 84 2.94 0.61 -10.33
C ILE A 84 3.05 0.72 -8.81
N CYS A 85 1.98 0.48 -8.09
CA CYS A 85 2.00 0.51 -6.62
C CYS A 85 2.90 -0.60 -6.03
N GLY A 86 2.98 -1.77 -6.69
CA GLY A 86 3.78 -2.91 -6.24
C GLY A 86 5.26 -2.76 -6.49
N ALA A 87 5.69 -2.62 -7.77
CA ALA A 87 7.11 -2.60 -8.15
C ALA A 87 7.78 -1.26 -7.82
N TRP A 88 7.09 -0.11 -7.99
CA TRP A 88 7.70 1.20 -7.75
C TRP A 88 8.07 1.44 -6.30
N VAL A 89 7.39 0.80 -5.34
CA VAL A 89 7.80 0.86 -3.95
C VAL A 89 9.16 0.18 -3.74
N TYR A 90 9.45 -0.89 -4.47
CA TYR A 90 10.74 -1.58 -4.41
C TYR A 90 11.83 -0.81 -5.16
N ILE A 91 11.50 -0.15 -6.28
CA ILE A 91 12.42 0.78 -6.96
C ILE A 91 12.76 1.95 -6.02
N GLY A 92 11.75 2.56 -5.40
CA GLY A 92 11.93 3.66 -4.45
C GLY A 92 12.76 3.26 -3.23
N GLY A 93 12.58 2.04 -2.71
CA GLY A 93 13.33 1.50 -1.58
C GLY A 93 14.85 1.38 -1.80
N ARG A 94 15.32 1.49 -3.04
CA ARG A 94 16.76 1.54 -3.35
C ARG A 94 17.45 2.77 -2.76
N THR A 95 16.73 3.88 -2.65
CA THR A 95 17.31 5.17 -2.22
C THR A 95 16.53 5.87 -1.11
N THR A 96 15.29 5.48 -0.83
CA THR A 96 14.42 6.07 0.19
C THR A 96 14.37 5.18 1.43
N ALA A 97 14.45 5.79 2.63
CA ALA A 97 14.32 5.09 3.90
C ALA A 97 12.91 4.52 4.09
N ALA A 98 12.78 3.39 4.80
CA ALA A 98 11.50 2.73 5.05
C ALA A 98 10.50 3.65 5.79
N ILE A 99 11.00 4.50 6.69
CA ILE A 99 10.21 5.51 7.41
C ILE A 99 9.60 6.51 6.41
N ASN A 100 10.39 7.02 5.46
CA ASN A 100 9.93 7.96 4.44
C ASN A 100 8.89 7.31 3.53
N ILE A 101 9.11 6.06 3.10
CA ILE A 101 8.13 5.29 2.32
C ILE A 101 6.78 5.28 3.04
N ALA A 102 6.78 4.92 4.32
CA ALA A 102 5.57 4.85 5.12
C ALA A 102 4.85 6.20 5.25
N LEU A 103 5.60 7.28 5.49
CA LEU A 103 5.04 8.62 5.66
C LEU A 103 4.47 9.17 4.34
N ILE A 104 5.12 8.92 3.21
CA ILE A 104 4.59 9.30 1.89
C ILE A 104 3.33 8.50 1.57
N TYR A 105 3.33 7.19 1.83
CA TYR A 105 2.13 6.36 1.64
C TYR A 105 0.96 6.75 2.54
N ALA A 106 1.23 7.30 3.74
CA ALA A 106 0.19 7.81 4.64
C ALA A 106 -0.62 8.98 4.04
N LEU A 107 -0.15 9.58 2.94
CA LEU A 107 -0.92 10.55 2.16
C LEU A 107 -2.10 9.91 1.39
N SER A 108 -2.08 8.59 1.17
CA SER A 108 -3.09 7.90 0.35
C SER A 108 -4.54 8.15 0.78
N PRO A 109 -4.94 8.08 2.06
CA PRO A 109 -6.32 8.36 2.48
C PRO A 109 -6.76 9.77 2.13
N VAL A 110 -5.84 10.73 2.24
CA VAL A 110 -6.07 12.13 1.92
C VAL A 110 -6.31 12.30 0.42
N LEU A 111 -5.45 11.71 -0.40
CA LEU A 111 -5.60 11.73 -1.86
C LEU A 111 -6.86 11.00 -2.32
N ILE A 112 -7.21 9.86 -1.68
CA ILE A 112 -8.47 9.14 -1.95
C ILE A 112 -9.67 10.05 -1.66
N ALA A 113 -9.68 10.79 -0.55
CA ALA A 113 -10.75 11.71 -0.22
C ALA A 113 -10.87 12.85 -1.25
N VAL A 114 -9.74 13.46 -1.65
CA VAL A 114 -9.70 14.51 -2.68
C VAL A 114 -10.22 13.99 -4.02
N VAL A 115 -9.70 12.86 -4.50
CA VAL A 115 -10.10 12.27 -5.78
C VAL A 115 -11.57 11.82 -5.73
N SER A 116 -12.05 11.27 -4.61
CA SER A 116 -13.46 10.94 -4.42
C SER A 116 -14.37 12.19 -4.46
N ALA A 117 -13.95 13.28 -3.81
CA ALA A 117 -14.69 14.52 -3.85
C ALA A 117 -14.81 15.10 -5.28
N LEU A 118 -13.69 15.10 -6.02
CA LEU A 118 -13.64 15.63 -7.39
C LEU A 118 -14.35 14.71 -8.40
N TRP A 119 -14.15 13.42 -8.31
CA TRP A 119 -14.62 12.47 -9.33
C TRP A 119 -15.99 11.87 -9.02
N LEU A 120 -16.27 11.61 -7.74
CA LEU A 120 -17.57 11.09 -7.30
C LEU A 120 -18.52 12.20 -6.83
N LYS A 121 -18.08 13.48 -6.89
CA LYS A 121 -18.83 14.67 -6.47
C LYS A 121 -19.29 14.58 -5.00
N GLU A 122 -18.48 13.95 -4.15
CA GLU A 122 -18.73 13.93 -2.71
C GLU A 122 -18.49 15.33 -2.12
N ARG A 123 -19.25 15.68 -1.09
CA ARG A 123 -19.08 16.98 -0.42
C ARG A 123 -17.72 17.04 0.27
N PHE A 124 -17.03 18.16 0.10
CA PHE A 124 -15.72 18.41 0.66
C PHE A 124 -15.74 19.73 1.44
N ASP A 125 -15.55 19.67 2.74
CA ASP A 125 -15.64 20.83 3.62
C ASP A 125 -14.28 21.52 3.86
N ARG A 126 -14.32 22.70 4.52
CA ARG A 126 -13.12 23.50 4.81
C ARG A 126 -12.16 22.79 5.75
N LEU A 127 -12.65 21.98 6.70
CA LEU A 127 -11.80 21.22 7.62
C LEU A 127 -11.08 20.08 6.89
N GLN A 128 -11.76 19.44 5.95
CA GLN A 128 -11.14 18.46 5.08
C GLN A 128 -10.06 19.10 4.20
N ALA A 129 -10.29 20.31 3.67
CA ALA A 129 -9.29 21.06 2.91
C ALA A 129 -8.06 21.40 3.78
N LEU A 130 -8.27 21.83 5.03
CA LEU A 130 -7.19 22.05 5.99
C LEU A 130 -6.44 20.74 6.28
N GLY A 131 -7.14 19.63 6.43
CA GLY A 131 -6.56 18.31 6.62
C GLY A 131 -5.67 17.88 5.44
N VAL A 132 -6.11 18.13 4.20
CA VAL A 132 -5.28 17.92 3.00
C VAL A 132 -4.02 18.76 3.05
N ALA A 133 -4.13 20.06 3.35
CA ALA A 133 -2.98 20.96 3.42
C ALA A 133 -1.97 20.52 4.48
N LEU A 134 -2.43 20.11 5.67
CA LEU A 134 -1.57 19.59 6.73
C LEU A 134 -0.86 18.30 6.33
N ALA A 135 -1.57 17.35 5.72
CA ALA A 135 -0.97 16.10 5.28
C ALA A 135 0.09 16.31 4.19
N LEU A 136 -0.19 17.17 3.21
CA LEU A 136 0.75 17.56 2.18
C LEU A 136 1.98 18.25 2.78
N ALA A 137 1.77 19.20 3.69
CA ALA A 137 2.87 19.89 4.39
C ALA A 137 3.74 18.89 5.17
N GLY A 138 3.13 17.88 5.83
CA GLY A 138 3.84 16.83 6.55
C GLY A 138 4.72 15.98 5.63
N VAL A 139 4.19 15.54 4.49
CA VAL A 139 4.97 14.77 3.51
C VAL A 139 6.10 15.60 2.91
N VAL A 140 5.82 16.85 2.51
CA VAL A 140 6.84 17.78 2.00
C VAL A 140 7.93 18.00 3.05
N HIS A 141 7.56 18.20 4.33
CA HIS A 141 8.51 18.35 5.43
C HIS A 141 9.47 17.15 5.57
N VAL A 142 8.96 15.93 5.41
CA VAL A 142 9.78 14.71 5.44
C VAL A 142 10.71 14.64 4.23
N ILE A 143 10.20 14.90 3.04
CA ILE A 143 11.01 14.91 1.80
C ILE A 143 12.12 15.94 1.87
N LEU A 144 11.83 17.13 2.38
CA LEU A 144 12.80 18.20 2.58
C LEU A 144 13.70 17.98 3.82
N LYS A 145 13.52 16.88 4.57
CA LYS A 145 14.24 16.57 5.82
C LYS A 145 14.22 17.75 6.81
N GLY A 146 13.10 18.48 6.83
CA GLY A 146 12.92 19.67 7.67
C GLY A 146 13.60 20.95 7.19
N GLN A 147 14.29 20.94 6.06
CA GLN A 147 15.09 22.07 5.53
C GLN A 147 14.27 22.97 4.61
N TRP A 148 13.36 23.76 5.16
CA TRP A 148 12.48 24.65 4.39
C TRP A 148 13.18 25.86 3.77
N THR A 149 14.26 26.32 4.39
CA THR A 149 14.97 27.58 4.04
C THR A 149 16.10 27.38 3.04
N SER A 150 16.55 26.15 2.83
CA SER A 150 17.68 25.82 1.95
C SER A 150 17.28 24.78 0.90
N LEU A 151 16.35 25.15 0.02
CA LEU A 151 15.94 24.27 -1.08
C LEU A 151 17.10 23.87 -2.01
N ALA A 152 18.13 24.73 -2.12
CA ALA A 152 19.33 24.45 -2.91
C ALA A 152 20.22 23.33 -2.31
N GLY A 153 20.10 23.04 -1.01
CA GLY A 153 20.83 21.98 -0.31
C GLY A 153 20.04 20.68 -0.14
N VAL A 154 18.78 20.66 -0.55
CA VAL A 154 17.95 19.46 -0.43
C VAL A 154 18.27 18.49 -1.56
N ASN A 155 18.97 17.44 -1.25
CA ASN A 155 19.10 16.28 -2.15
C ASN A 155 17.76 15.55 -2.18
N LEU A 156 16.89 15.90 -3.13
CA LEU A 156 15.69 15.13 -3.43
C LEU A 156 16.13 13.73 -3.86
N VAL A 157 15.69 12.74 -3.11
CA VAL A 157 16.03 11.36 -3.39
C VAL A 157 15.07 10.85 -4.47
N ALA A 158 15.62 10.30 -5.56
CA ALA A 158 14.80 9.78 -6.66
C ALA A 158 13.74 8.76 -6.17
N GLY A 159 14.06 8.02 -5.12
CA GLY A 159 13.13 7.08 -4.50
C GLY A 159 11.85 7.72 -3.98
N ASP A 160 11.90 8.92 -3.43
CA ASP A 160 10.71 9.61 -2.93
C ASP A 160 9.71 9.90 -4.07
N ALA A 161 10.21 10.23 -5.28
CA ALA A 161 9.36 10.41 -6.45
C ALA A 161 8.68 9.10 -6.89
N TRP A 162 9.41 7.97 -6.84
CA TRP A 162 8.82 6.65 -7.11
C TRP A 162 7.71 6.31 -6.10
N ILE A 163 7.93 6.60 -4.82
CA ILE A 163 6.94 6.38 -3.76
C ILE A 163 5.71 7.27 -3.93
N LEU A 164 5.90 8.55 -4.29
CA LEU A 164 4.78 9.45 -4.61
C LEU A 164 3.95 8.92 -5.78
N GLY A 165 4.61 8.48 -6.85
CA GLY A 165 3.93 7.85 -7.99
C GLY A 165 3.16 6.60 -7.59
N ALA A 166 3.75 5.73 -6.77
CA ALA A 166 3.08 4.56 -6.22
C ALA A 166 1.87 4.93 -5.33
N THR A 167 1.98 6.00 -4.54
CA THR A 167 0.90 6.51 -3.68
C THR A 167 -0.28 7.04 -4.51
N VAL A 168 0.01 7.77 -5.58
CA VAL A 168 -1.02 8.24 -6.54
C VAL A 168 -1.68 7.04 -7.23
N SER A 169 -0.89 6.07 -7.66
CA SER A 169 -1.40 4.84 -8.29
C SER A 169 -2.32 4.06 -7.34
N TRP A 170 -1.94 3.91 -6.07
CA TRP A 170 -2.78 3.31 -5.03
C TRP A 170 -4.08 4.07 -4.82
N THR A 171 -4.02 5.40 -4.88
CA THR A 171 -5.21 6.26 -4.80
C THR A 171 -6.17 5.97 -5.94
N LEU A 172 -5.68 5.98 -7.18
CA LEU A 172 -6.48 5.69 -8.36
C LEU A 172 -7.05 4.27 -8.33
N TYR A 173 -6.22 3.28 -7.96
CA TYR A 173 -6.64 1.90 -7.73
C TYR A 173 -7.82 1.84 -6.75
N SER A 174 -7.69 2.50 -5.60
CA SER A 174 -8.70 2.46 -4.54
C SER A 174 -10.02 3.10 -4.96
N VAL A 175 -9.97 4.24 -5.66
CA VAL A 175 -11.17 4.93 -6.16
C VAL A 175 -11.85 4.12 -7.27
N LEU A 176 -11.08 3.56 -8.22
CA LEU A 176 -11.63 2.73 -9.29
C LEU A 176 -12.19 1.40 -8.76
N LEU A 177 -11.52 0.79 -7.79
CA LEU A 177 -11.99 -0.41 -7.11
C LEU A 177 -13.37 -0.18 -6.46
N ARG A 178 -13.56 1.00 -5.86
CA ARG A 178 -14.84 1.40 -5.27
C ARG A 178 -15.89 1.73 -6.33
N ARG A 179 -15.50 2.41 -7.43
CA ARG A 179 -16.40 2.83 -8.51
C ARG A 179 -16.92 1.65 -9.33
N TRP A 180 -16.07 0.68 -9.59
CA TRP A 180 -16.45 -0.50 -10.39
C TRP A 180 -16.93 -1.61 -9.46
N SER A 181 -18.25 -1.79 -9.40
CA SER A 181 -18.84 -2.91 -8.66
C SER A 181 -18.44 -4.25 -9.31
N SER A 182 -18.39 -5.29 -8.51
CA SER A 182 -18.10 -6.66 -8.96
C SER A 182 -18.99 -7.63 -8.20
N PRO A 183 -19.51 -8.69 -8.85
CA PRO A 183 -20.23 -9.75 -8.18
C PRO A 183 -19.32 -10.68 -7.35
N LEU A 184 -18.00 -10.54 -7.52
CA LEU A 184 -17.01 -11.34 -6.80
C LEU A 184 -16.87 -10.89 -5.34
N SER A 185 -16.67 -11.86 -4.46
CA SER A 185 -16.22 -11.59 -3.09
C SER A 185 -14.90 -10.83 -3.10
N PRO A 186 -14.55 -10.09 -2.04
CA PRO A 186 -13.27 -9.38 -1.97
C PRO A 186 -12.06 -10.28 -2.25
N MET A 187 -12.10 -11.53 -1.80
CA MET A 187 -11.01 -12.49 -1.98
C MET A 187 -10.91 -12.95 -3.45
N ALA A 188 -12.01 -13.34 -4.08
CA ALA A 188 -12.03 -13.73 -5.49
C ALA A 188 -11.67 -12.55 -6.40
N ARG A 189 -12.11 -11.34 -6.06
CA ARG A 189 -11.77 -10.13 -6.80
C ARG A 189 -10.28 -9.83 -6.72
N LEU A 190 -9.66 -9.95 -5.54
CA LEU A 190 -8.22 -9.79 -5.36
C LEU A 190 -7.44 -10.84 -6.14
N ALA A 191 -7.90 -12.10 -6.16
CA ALA A 191 -7.30 -13.15 -6.99
C ALA A 191 -7.28 -12.77 -8.48
N ALA A 192 -8.42 -12.31 -9.02
CA ALA A 192 -8.53 -11.88 -10.42
C ALA A 192 -7.64 -10.66 -10.73
N ILE A 193 -7.61 -9.66 -9.83
CA ILE A 193 -6.74 -8.48 -9.97
C ILE A 193 -5.26 -8.87 -9.89
N SER A 194 -4.89 -9.78 -8.97
CA SER A 194 -3.51 -10.26 -8.84
C SER A 194 -3.06 -11.01 -10.10
N ALA A 195 -3.92 -11.87 -10.67
CA ALA A 195 -3.62 -12.54 -11.92
C ALA A 195 -3.40 -11.54 -13.08
N ALA A 196 -4.28 -10.56 -13.20
CA ALA A 196 -4.12 -9.47 -14.18
C ALA A 196 -2.83 -8.66 -13.94
N GLY A 197 -2.51 -8.37 -12.68
CA GLY A 197 -1.26 -7.69 -12.29
C GLY A 197 -0.01 -8.49 -12.63
N VAL A 198 -0.04 -9.81 -12.44
CA VAL A 198 1.04 -10.72 -12.86
C VAL A 198 1.25 -10.65 -14.38
N LEU A 199 0.16 -10.67 -15.17
CA LEU A 199 0.25 -10.51 -16.63
C LEU A 199 0.89 -9.18 -17.04
N VAL A 200 0.54 -8.08 -16.37
CA VAL A 200 1.14 -6.76 -16.61
C VAL A 200 2.61 -6.72 -16.20
N LEU A 201 2.98 -7.36 -15.10
CA LEU A 201 4.35 -7.41 -14.58
C LEU A 201 5.29 -8.26 -15.45
N LEU A 202 4.78 -9.31 -16.13
CA LEU A 202 5.59 -10.25 -16.90
C LEU A 202 6.58 -9.58 -17.87
N PRO A 203 6.17 -8.67 -18.79
CA PRO A 203 7.11 -8.09 -19.75
C PRO A 203 8.24 -7.28 -19.06
N PHE A 204 7.91 -6.56 -17.99
CA PHE A 204 8.89 -5.79 -17.23
C PHE A 204 9.86 -6.71 -16.47
N THR A 205 9.35 -7.79 -15.89
CA THR A 205 10.16 -8.79 -15.19
C THR A 205 11.07 -9.53 -16.16
N VAL A 206 10.56 -9.95 -17.33
CA VAL A 206 11.37 -10.61 -18.37
C VAL A 206 12.49 -9.70 -18.84
N TRP A 207 12.21 -8.43 -19.10
CA TRP A 207 13.22 -7.45 -19.48
C TRP A 207 14.27 -7.25 -18.37
N GLU A 208 13.83 -7.10 -17.13
CA GLU A 208 14.71 -6.92 -15.96
C GLU A 208 15.63 -8.13 -15.75
N VAL A 209 15.07 -9.34 -15.81
CA VAL A 209 15.81 -10.60 -15.66
C VAL A 209 16.79 -10.84 -16.82
N ALA A 210 16.38 -10.54 -18.06
CA ALA A 210 17.25 -10.66 -19.24
C ALA A 210 18.41 -9.68 -19.21
N SER A 211 18.27 -8.55 -18.52
CA SER A 211 19.30 -7.51 -18.37
C SER A 211 20.16 -7.71 -17.11
N ALA A 212 19.82 -8.67 -16.27
CA ALA A 212 20.51 -8.91 -15.00
C ALA A 212 21.90 -9.51 -15.22
N THR A 213 22.90 -8.95 -14.52
CA THR A 213 24.29 -9.44 -14.54
C THR A 213 24.62 -10.37 -13.36
N GLN A 214 23.72 -10.52 -12.41
CA GLN A 214 23.86 -11.31 -11.19
C GLN A 214 22.80 -12.44 -11.15
N PRO A 215 22.97 -13.46 -10.29
CA PRO A 215 21.95 -14.49 -10.12
C PRO A 215 20.58 -13.89 -9.82
N VAL A 216 19.60 -14.23 -10.63
CA VAL A 216 18.27 -13.59 -10.65
C VAL A 216 17.49 -13.84 -9.38
N LEU A 217 17.65 -15.01 -8.76
CA LEU A 217 16.91 -15.40 -7.56
C LEU A 217 17.83 -16.15 -6.59
N SER A 218 18.03 -15.56 -5.41
CA SER A 218 18.71 -16.17 -4.28
C SER A 218 17.68 -16.69 -3.26
N LEU A 219 18.11 -17.53 -2.32
CA LEU A 219 17.25 -17.95 -1.19
C LEU A 219 16.78 -16.74 -0.38
N GLN A 220 17.62 -15.74 -0.18
CA GLN A 220 17.26 -14.50 0.50
C GLN A 220 16.21 -13.71 -0.29
N GLY A 221 16.39 -13.58 -1.61
CA GLY A 221 15.41 -12.92 -2.48
C GLY A 221 14.05 -13.61 -2.48
N PHE A 222 14.05 -14.96 -2.53
CA PHE A 222 12.81 -15.73 -2.41
C PHE A 222 12.16 -15.54 -1.04
N THR A 223 12.93 -15.50 0.04
CA THR A 223 12.39 -15.25 1.39
C THR A 223 11.74 -13.88 1.50
N LEU A 224 12.36 -12.83 0.93
CA LEU A 224 11.78 -11.49 0.88
C LEU A 224 10.45 -11.48 0.09
N ALA A 225 10.42 -12.17 -1.06
CA ALA A 225 9.21 -12.30 -1.86
C ALA A 225 8.09 -13.06 -1.12
N LEU A 226 8.43 -14.13 -0.43
CA LEU A 226 7.50 -14.91 0.39
C LEU A 226 6.93 -14.10 1.56
N LEU A 227 7.79 -13.37 2.29
CA LEU A 227 7.37 -12.46 3.35
C LEU A 227 6.41 -11.38 2.80
N ALA A 228 6.75 -10.78 1.66
CA ALA A 228 5.91 -9.78 1.01
C ALA A 228 4.57 -10.36 0.50
N ALA A 229 4.55 -11.60 0.06
CA ALA A 229 3.33 -12.28 -0.38
C ALA A 229 2.42 -12.64 0.78
N VAL A 230 2.99 -13.25 1.85
CA VAL A 230 2.19 -13.79 2.96
C VAL A 230 1.69 -12.68 3.88
N LEU A 231 2.57 -11.77 4.33
CA LEU A 231 2.19 -10.78 5.34
C LEU A 231 1.46 -9.58 4.72
N PRO A 232 2.10 -8.66 3.96
CA PRO A 232 1.39 -7.50 3.40
C PRO A 232 0.53 -7.85 2.17
N GLY A 233 0.81 -8.96 1.48
CA GLY A 233 0.06 -9.41 0.31
C GLY A 233 -1.25 -10.10 0.67
N PHE A 234 -1.22 -11.14 1.50
CA PHE A 234 -2.37 -11.97 1.82
C PHE A 234 -2.96 -11.69 3.19
N ALA A 235 -2.16 -11.84 4.28
CA ALA A 235 -2.66 -11.78 5.64
C ALA A 235 -3.27 -10.41 6.00
N ALA A 236 -2.64 -9.31 5.57
CA ALA A 236 -3.15 -7.96 5.82
C ALA A 236 -4.51 -7.73 5.16
N TYR A 237 -4.70 -8.18 3.91
CA TYR A 237 -5.99 -8.05 3.21
C TYR A 237 -7.08 -8.93 3.82
N LEU A 238 -6.72 -10.15 4.24
CA LEU A 238 -7.65 -11.04 4.94
C LEU A 238 -8.07 -10.43 6.28
N ALA A 239 -7.10 -9.97 7.09
CA ALA A 239 -7.34 -9.31 8.37
C ALA A 239 -8.23 -8.06 8.19
N TYR A 240 -7.93 -7.23 7.17
CA TYR A 240 -8.72 -6.05 6.85
C TYR A 240 -10.18 -6.41 6.51
N SER A 241 -10.39 -7.46 5.73
CA SER A 241 -11.73 -7.95 5.38
C SER A 241 -12.51 -8.45 6.59
N VAL A 242 -11.84 -9.16 7.51
CA VAL A 242 -12.44 -9.61 8.77
C VAL A 242 -12.83 -8.41 9.65
N MET A 243 -11.92 -7.45 9.81
CA MET A 243 -12.20 -6.24 10.58
C MET A 243 -13.39 -5.46 10.02
N GLN A 244 -13.44 -5.26 8.69
CA GLN A 244 -14.57 -4.55 8.07
C GLN A 244 -15.90 -5.23 8.31
N ARG A 245 -15.94 -6.55 8.25
CA ARG A 245 -17.17 -7.32 8.48
C ARG A 245 -17.64 -7.27 9.91
N GLU A 246 -16.74 -7.40 10.88
CA GLU A 246 -17.08 -7.53 12.31
C GLU A 246 -17.23 -6.17 13.02
N LEU A 247 -16.47 -5.14 12.62
CA LEU A 247 -16.41 -3.84 13.29
C LEU A 247 -17.00 -2.69 12.48
N GLY A 248 -17.18 -2.89 11.17
CA GLY A 248 -17.61 -1.85 10.22
C GLY A 248 -16.48 -0.88 9.83
N ALA A 249 -16.67 -0.21 8.68
CA ALA A 249 -15.63 0.62 8.06
C ALA A 249 -15.13 1.77 8.95
N ALA A 250 -16.01 2.36 9.77
CA ALA A 250 -15.65 3.50 10.62
C ALA A 250 -14.60 3.14 11.69
N ARG A 251 -14.70 1.96 12.32
CA ARG A 251 -13.74 1.51 13.33
C ARG A 251 -12.43 1.04 12.71
N VAL A 252 -12.50 0.42 11.56
CA VAL A 252 -11.33 -0.06 10.82
C VAL A 252 -10.44 1.08 10.34
N GLY A 253 -10.99 2.27 10.13
CA GLY A 253 -10.23 3.47 9.77
C GLY A 253 -9.08 3.80 10.73
N VAL A 254 -9.14 3.38 12.00
CA VAL A 254 -8.06 3.57 12.99
C VAL A 254 -6.75 2.90 12.54
N VAL A 255 -6.80 1.80 11.80
CA VAL A 255 -5.62 1.10 11.27
C VAL A 255 -4.72 2.01 10.43
N ILE A 256 -5.32 2.95 9.70
CA ILE A 256 -4.60 3.92 8.85
C ILE A 256 -3.67 4.81 9.68
N TYR A 257 -4.11 5.22 10.88
CA TYR A 257 -3.31 6.07 11.77
C TYR A 257 -2.14 5.33 12.42
N LEU A 258 -2.26 4.01 12.59
CA LEU A 258 -1.22 3.19 13.19
C LEU A 258 -0.10 2.85 12.18
N GLY A 259 -0.39 2.85 10.87
CA GLY A 259 0.54 2.45 9.82
C GLY A 259 1.90 3.16 9.90
N PRO A 260 1.98 4.50 9.88
CA PRO A 260 3.26 5.22 9.97
C PRO A 260 4.02 4.95 11.28
N LEU A 261 3.32 4.80 12.41
CA LEU A 261 3.93 4.52 13.71
C LEU A 261 4.61 3.15 13.71
N TYR A 262 3.91 2.13 13.22
CA TYR A 262 4.46 0.78 13.12
C TYR A 262 5.62 0.70 12.13
N ALA A 263 5.50 1.36 10.98
CA ALA A 263 6.56 1.38 9.99
C ALA A 263 7.82 2.06 10.53
N ALA A 264 7.70 3.19 11.22
CA ALA A 264 8.81 3.88 11.87
C ALA A 264 9.45 3.02 12.97
N GLY A 265 8.62 2.40 13.83
CA GLY A 265 9.10 1.51 14.88
C GLY A 265 9.82 0.28 14.33
N LEU A 266 9.27 -0.37 13.31
CA LEU A 266 9.88 -1.52 12.66
C LEU A 266 11.18 -1.16 11.92
N ALA A 267 11.22 -0.02 11.22
CA ALA A 267 12.43 0.44 10.53
C ALA A 267 13.54 0.78 11.53
N TRP A 268 13.22 1.44 12.63
CA TRP A 268 14.16 1.70 13.71
C TRP A 268 14.70 0.41 14.35
N LEU A 269 13.79 -0.54 14.68
CA LEU A 269 14.13 -1.75 15.40
C LEU A 269 14.88 -2.77 14.53
N LEU A 270 14.47 -2.96 13.27
CA LEU A 270 14.94 -4.05 12.41
C LEU A 270 15.97 -3.60 11.36
N LEU A 271 15.94 -2.34 10.94
CA LEU A 271 16.87 -1.80 9.96
C LEU A 271 17.87 -0.81 10.56
N ASN A 272 17.79 -0.52 11.88
CA ASN A 272 18.58 0.48 12.57
C ASN A 272 18.48 1.87 11.89
N GLU A 273 17.34 2.18 11.24
CA GLU A 273 17.11 3.50 10.65
C GLU A 273 16.92 4.54 11.75
N PRO A 274 17.70 5.64 11.75
CA PRO A 274 17.59 6.65 12.80
C PRO A 274 16.28 7.45 12.69
N LEU A 275 15.63 7.65 13.84
CA LEU A 275 14.46 8.53 13.95
C LEU A 275 14.95 9.97 14.17
N TYR A 276 14.72 10.83 13.18
CA TYR A 276 15.03 12.25 13.26
C TYR A 276 13.81 13.07 13.68
N ARG A 277 14.04 14.29 14.18
CA ARG A 277 12.97 15.22 14.59
C ARG A 277 12.01 15.55 13.44
N PHE A 278 12.51 15.63 12.20
CA PHE A 278 11.67 15.89 11.04
C PHE A 278 10.69 14.73 10.75
N HIS A 279 11.04 13.48 11.08
CA HIS A 279 10.09 12.37 10.97
C HIS A 279 8.94 12.53 11.97
N ALA A 280 9.24 12.89 13.23
CA ALA A 280 8.20 13.09 14.25
C ALA A 280 7.25 14.24 13.89
N MET A 281 7.79 15.36 13.40
CA MET A 281 7.00 16.51 12.95
C MET A 281 6.16 16.16 11.73
N GLY A 282 6.75 15.53 10.71
CA GLY A 282 6.05 15.10 9.51
C GLY A 282 4.92 14.10 9.84
N MET A 283 5.19 13.15 10.71
CA MET A 283 4.20 12.18 11.20
C MET A 283 3.04 12.90 11.92
N ALA A 284 3.32 13.85 12.81
CA ALA A 284 2.27 14.60 13.51
C ALA A 284 1.37 15.36 12.53
N LEU A 285 1.96 16.04 11.52
CA LEU A 285 1.22 16.76 10.48
C LEU A 285 0.37 15.82 9.61
N VAL A 286 0.95 14.70 9.17
CA VAL A 286 0.22 13.71 8.35
C VAL A 286 -0.94 13.12 9.13
N LEU A 287 -0.73 12.69 10.38
CA LEU A 287 -1.79 12.11 11.22
C LEU A 287 -2.89 13.11 11.52
N ALA A 288 -2.54 14.36 11.85
CA ALA A 288 -3.52 15.44 12.03
C ALA A 288 -4.32 15.67 10.74
N GLY A 289 -3.65 15.70 9.59
CA GLY A 289 -4.29 15.84 8.27
C GLY A 289 -5.27 14.69 7.98
N ILE A 290 -4.85 13.44 8.18
CA ILE A 290 -5.70 12.27 7.99
C ILE A 290 -6.92 12.33 8.93
N TYR A 291 -6.71 12.72 10.20
CA TYR A 291 -7.80 12.87 11.16
C TYR A 291 -8.86 13.88 10.66
N LEU A 292 -8.44 15.07 10.22
CA LEU A 292 -9.36 16.10 9.74
C LEU A 292 -10.09 15.68 8.46
N VAL A 293 -9.41 15.00 7.53
CA VAL A 293 -10.01 14.50 6.28
C VAL A 293 -11.07 13.44 6.55
N ASN A 294 -10.82 12.53 7.51
CA ASN A 294 -11.73 11.42 7.83
C ASN A 294 -12.81 11.78 8.86
N ARG A 295 -12.76 13.00 9.43
CA ARG A 295 -13.79 13.48 10.33
C ARG A 295 -15.10 13.64 9.54
N ARG A 296 -16.16 12.99 10.02
CA ARG A 296 -17.51 13.21 9.44
C ARG A 296 -17.93 14.65 9.68
N SER A 297 -18.23 15.40 8.60
CA SER A 297 -19.06 16.61 8.70
C SER A 297 -20.46 16.16 9.11
N HIS A 298 -20.89 16.57 10.29
CA HIS A 298 -22.28 16.43 10.75
C HIS A 298 -23.18 17.37 9.98
#